data_dd64e2f69df04185f37dfe48c2d89c2a
#
_entry.id   dd64e2f69df04185f37dfe48c2d89c2a
#
_cell.length_a   1.000
_cell.length_b   1.000
_cell.length_c   1.000
_cell.angle_alpha   90.00
_cell.angle_beta   90.00
_cell.angle_gamma   90.00
#
_symmetry.space_group_name_H-M   'P 1'
#
loop_
_entity.id
_entity.type
_entity.pdbx_description
1 polymer ?
#
loop_
_entity_poly.entity_id
_entity_poly.type
_entity_poly.pdbx_seq_one_letter_code
_entity_poly.pdbx_strand_id
1 'polypeptide(L)'
;MALVSSLLIVYEFTIITYTISVYDTLMGGVAVELESIGKNIRKYRLMKKLRQEDLAEKAGLSINYVGAIERGEKVPSLETLLVIINALGVSADMILADVIETGYVVKDSLLAEKLDKLSSDDRAKIYDVIDAMLKHSTQVKP
;
A
#
# COMPACT_ATOMS: atom_id res chain seq x y z
N MET A 1 50.67 -17.56 -3.54
CA MET A 1 49.44 -18.17 -3.04
C MET A 1 48.44 -17.13 -2.47
N ALA A 2 48.85 -16.14 -1.72
CA ALA A 2 47.95 -15.14 -1.15
C ALA A 2 47.24 -14.23 -2.19
N LEU A 3 47.86 -13.93 -3.33
CA LEU A 3 47.31 -13.11 -4.40
C LEU A 3 46.17 -13.81 -5.17
N VAL A 4 46.22 -15.12 -5.32
CA VAL A 4 45.21 -15.92 -6.02
C VAL A 4 43.96 -16.06 -5.17
N SER A 5 44.10 -16.19 -3.85
CA SER A 5 42.92 -16.25 -2.94
C SER A 5 42.22 -14.91 -2.81
N SER A 6 42.93 -13.77 -2.83
CA SER A 6 42.29 -12.46 -2.80
C SER A 6 41.55 -12.11 -4.11
N LEU A 7 42.11 -12.55 -5.26
CA LEU A 7 41.44 -12.39 -6.56
C LEU A 7 40.14 -13.23 -6.66
N LEU A 8 40.17 -14.47 -6.13
CA LEU A 8 38.98 -15.32 -6.06
C LEU A 8 37.87 -14.71 -5.20
N ILE A 9 38.23 -14.17 -4.04
CA ILE A 9 37.25 -13.51 -3.13
C ILE A 9 36.62 -12.28 -3.81
N VAL A 10 37.42 -11.46 -4.49
CA VAL A 10 36.90 -10.28 -5.23
C VAL A 10 36.00 -10.73 -6.37
N TYR A 11 36.36 -11.80 -7.08
CA TYR A 11 35.59 -12.34 -8.19
C TYR A 11 34.24 -12.90 -7.70
N GLU A 12 34.22 -13.66 -6.60
CA GLU A 12 32.95 -14.13 -6.00
C GLU A 12 32.08 -13.00 -5.50
N PHE A 13 32.68 -11.97 -4.86
CA PHE A 13 31.93 -10.80 -4.41
C PHE A 13 31.32 -10.03 -5.58
N THR A 14 32.03 -9.91 -6.69
CA THR A 14 31.54 -9.23 -7.91
C THR A 14 30.43 -10.02 -8.58
N ILE A 15 30.51 -11.34 -8.63
CA ILE A 15 29.44 -12.19 -9.17
C ILE A 15 28.20 -12.11 -8.27
N ILE A 16 28.36 -12.16 -6.95
CA ILE A 16 27.22 -12.06 -6.02
C ILE A 16 26.52 -10.71 -6.16
N THR A 17 27.27 -9.60 -6.21
CA THR A 17 26.68 -8.26 -6.39
C THR A 17 26.03 -8.10 -7.76
N TYR A 18 26.62 -8.65 -8.82
CA TYR A 18 26.04 -8.65 -10.15
C TYR A 18 24.75 -9.50 -10.21
N THR A 19 24.79 -10.68 -9.58
CA THR A 19 23.62 -11.58 -9.52
C THR A 19 22.46 -10.92 -8.75
N ILE A 20 22.74 -10.27 -7.61
CA ILE A 20 21.74 -9.52 -6.83
C ILE A 20 21.16 -8.38 -7.68
N SER A 21 22.00 -7.61 -8.37
CA SER A 21 21.55 -6.51 -9.24
C SER A 21 20.73 -7.01 -10.42
N VAL A 22 21.06 -8.16 -11.01
CA VAL A 22 20.28 -8.77 -12.09
C VAL A 22 18.95 -9.33 -11.57
N TYR A 23 18.94 -9.93 -10.37
CA TYR A 23 17.70 -10.35 -9.73
C TYR A 23 16.78 -9.15 -9.41
N ASP A 24 17.31 -8.05 -8.88
CA ASP A 24 16.56 -6.82 -8.66
C ASP A 24 15.99 -6.23 -9.96
N THR A 25 16.74 -6.33 -11.06
CA THR A 25 16.32 -5.82 -12.37
C THR A 25 15.33 -6.75 -13.07
N LEU A 26 15.49 -8.07 -12.96
CA LEU A 26 14.65 -9.07 -13.63
C LEU A 26 13.35 -9.37 -12.84
N MET A 27 13.43 -9.30 -11.52
CA MET A 27 12.23 -9.50 -10.67
C MET A 27 11.43 -8.21 -10.52
N GLY A 28 11.87 -7.12 -11.19
CA GLY A 28 11.28 -5.80 -11.07
C GLY A 28 11.08 -5.54 -9.59
N GLY A 29 12.17 -5.22 -8.87
CA GLY A 29 12.09 -5.10 -7.41
C GLY A 29 10.85 -4.30 -7.06
N VAL A 30 9.79 -5.01 -6.67
CA VAL A 30 8.62 -4.38 -6.07
C VAL A 30 9.15 -3.88 -4.74
N ALA A 31 9.78 -2.71 -4.79
CA ALA A 31 10.05 -1.93 -3.61
C ALA A 31 8.67 -1.59 -3.04
N VAL A 32 8.14 -2.54 -2.27
CA VAL A 32 6.90 -2.31 -1.55
C VAL A 32 7.17 -1.13 -0.64
N GLU A 33 6.63 0.03 -0.97
CA GLU A 33 6.76 1.24 -0.15
C GLU A 33 5.97 1.05 1.15
N LEU A 34 6.52 0.24 2.03
CA LEU A 34 5.92 -0.07 3.34
C LEU A 34 5.73 1.20 4.20
N GLU A 35 6.45 2.27 3.87
CA GLU A 35 6.30 3.59 4.48
C GLU A 35 4.91 4.18 4.23
N SER A 36 4.30 3.90 3.08
CA SER A 36 2.94 4.35 2.74
C SER A 36 1.87 3.77 3.66
N ILE A 37 2.08 2.56 4.19
CA ILE A 37 1.20 1.94 5.19
C ILE A 37 1.06 2.84 6.42
N GLY A 38 2.18 3.32 6.96
CA GLY A 38 2.19 4.21 8.13
C GLY A 38 1.48 5.54 7.84
N LYS A 39 1.72 6.11 6.66
CA LYS A 39 1.04 7.34 6.19
C LYS A 39 -0.47 7.14 6.08
N ASN A 40 -0.92 6.01 5.55
CA ASN A 40 -2.34 5.68 5.43
C ASN A 40 -2.99 5.44 6.81
N ILE A 41 -2.32 4.73 7.71
CA ILE A 41 -2.79 4.56 9.10
C ILE A 41 -3.02 5.94 9.73
N ARG A 42 -2.02 6.85 9.66
CA ARG A 42 -2.15 8.21 10.18
C ARG A 42 -3.30 8.98 9.53
N LYS A 43 -3.44 8.91 8.21
CA LYS A 43 -4.52 9.55 7.45
C LYS A 43 -5.89 9.13 7.98
N TYR A 44 -6.15 7.84 8.08
CA TYR A 44 -7.45 7.33 8.53
C TYR A 44 -7.69 7.57 10.01
N ARG A 45 -6.66 7.53 10.86
CA ARG A 45 -6.77 7.93 12.25
C ARG A 45 -7.26 9.38 12.38
N LEU A 46 -6.63 10.30 11.64
CA LEU A 46 -7.00 11.73 11.64
C LEU A 46 -8.42 11.95 11.09
N MET A 47 -8.81 11.25 10.03
CA MET A 47 -10.18 11.29 9.51
C MET A 47 -11.22 10.84 10.52
N LYS A 48 -10.88 9.89 11.39
CA LYS A 48 -11.71 9.43 12.52
C LYS A 48 -11.60 10.35 13.75
N LYS A 49 -10.81 11.45 13.67
CA LYS A 49 -10.57 12.39 14.78
C LYS A 49 -9.96 11.73 16.02
N LEU A 50 -9.21 10.63 15.84
CA LEU A 50 -8.52 9.94 16.91
C LEU A 50 -7.13 10.52 17.12
N ARG A 51 -6.69 10.62 18.39
CA ARG A 51 -5.29 10.86 18.76
C ARG A 51 -4.50 9.56 18.65
N GLN A 52 -3.19 9.63 18.67
CA GLN A 52 -2.33 8.42 18.69
C GLN A 52 -2.62 7.56 19.94
N GLU A 53 -2.89 8.21 21.06
CA GLU A 53 -3.27 7.55 22.32
C GLU A 53 -4.56 6.72 22.16
N ASP A 54 -5.58 7.32 21.53
CA ASP A 54 -6.88 6.67 21.33
C ASP A 54 -6.75 5.43 20.41
N LEU A 55 -5.91 5.51 19.38
CA LEU A 55 -5.65 4.36 18.51
C LEU A 55 -4.82 3.30 19.24
N ALA A 56 -3.81 3.70 19.99
CA ALA A 56 -2.97 2.79 20.77
C ALA A 56 -3.80 2.00 21.79
N GLU A 57 -4.68 2.67 22.54
CA GLU A 57 -5.60 2.04 23.49
C GLU A 57 -6.53 1.02 22.80
N LYS A 58 -7.19 1.44 21.68
CA LYS A 58 -8.09 0.56 20.93
C LYS A 58 -7.39 -0.66 20.34
N ALA A 59 -6.13 -0.50 19.94
CA ALA A 59 -5.34 -1.55 19.32
C ALA A 59 -4.53 -2.38 20.33
N GLY A 60 -4.53 -2.02 21.61
CA GLY A 60 -3.70 -2.69 22.64
C GLY A 60 -2.19 -2.50 22.39
N LEU A 61 -1.79 -1.37 21.81
CA LEU A 61 -0.41 -1.05 21.48
C LEU A 61 0.11 0.11 22.32
N SER A 62 1.44 0.30 22.36
CA SER A 62 2.01 1.51 22.95
C SER A 62 1.89 2.70 22.02
N ILE A 63 1.73 3.91 22.55
CA ILE A 63 1.65 5.17 21.82
C ILE A 63 2.92 5.36 20.98
N ASN A 64 4.09 5.06 21.55
CA ASN A 64 5.38 5.17 20.87
C ASN A 64 5.46 4.25 19.65
N TYR A 65 4.90 3.05 19.73
CA TYR A 65 4.90 2.10 18.62
C TYR A 65 3.97 2.55 17.50
N VAL A 66 2.77 3.03 17.82
CA VAL A 66 1.86 3.65 16.85
C VAL A 66 2.53 4.83 16.16
N GLY A 67 3.18 5.72 16.92
CA GLY A 67 3.91 6.85 16.36
C GLY A 67 5.07 6.43 15.44
N ALA A 68 5.81 5.39 15.79
CA ALA A 68 6.90 4.86 14.98
C ALA A 68 6.40 4.25 13.66
N ILE A 69 5.24 3.55 13.70
CA ILE A 69 4.60 3.04 12.48
C ILE A 69 4.15 4.20 11.58
N GLU A 70 3.48 5.20 12.14
CA GLU A 70 2.99 6.35 11.37
C GLU A 70 4.09 7.19 10.71
N ARG A 71 5.30 7.19 11.28
CA ARG A 71 6.49 7.86 10.71
C ARG A 71 7.27 6.97 9.73
N GLY A 72 6.86 5.70 9.55
CA GLY A 72 7.59 4.75 8.71
C GLY A 72 8.86 4.18 9.34
N GLU A 73 9.13 4.47 10.62
CA GLU A 73 10.31 3.96 11.36
C GLU A 73 10.18 2.47 11.71
N LYS A 74 8.94 1.97 11.76
CA LYS A 74 8.62 0.58 12.04
C LYS A 74 7.56 0.07 11.07
N VAL A 75 7.82 -1.13 10.55
CA VAL A 75 6.83 -1.88 9.77
C VAL A 75 6.05 -2.76 10.74
N PRO A 76 4.71 -2.65 10.78
CA PRO A 76 3.91 -3.53 11.63
C PRO A 76 3.95 -4.97 11.10
N SER A 77 3.94 -5.95 11.99
CA SER A 77 3.65 -7.33 11.60
C SER A 77 2.23 -7.42 11.04
N LEU A 78 1.93 -8.48 10.29
CA LEU A 78 0.58 -8.71 9.76
C LEU A 78 -0.48 -8.71 10.89
N GLU A 79 -0.19 -9.35 11.99
CA GLU A 79 -1.07 -9.38 13.16
C GLU A 79 -1.32 -7.98 13.72
N THR A 80 -0.26 -7.18 13.90
CA THR A 80 -0.38 -5.78 14.35
C THR A 80 -1.18 -4.94 13.35
N LEU A 81 -0.96 -5.14 12.05
CA LEU A 81 -1.68 -4.42 11.02
C LEU A 81 -3.19 -4.72 11.07
N LEU A 82 -3.57 -5.98 11.23
CA LEU A 82 -4.97 -6.39 11.35
C LEU A 82 -5.64 -5.78 12.59
N VAL A 83 -4.93 -5.72 13.73
CA VAL A 83 -5.44 -5.08 14.94
C VAL A 83 -5.66 -3.58 14.73
N ILE A 84 -4.73 -2.88 14.07
CA ILE A 84 -4.86 -1.46 13.75
C ILE A 84 -6.03 -1.21 12.80
N ILE A 85 -6.17 -2.01 11.74
CA ILE A 85 -7.28 -1.93 10.77
C ILE A 85 -8.63 -2.06 11.48
N ASN A 86 -8.76 -3.05 12.36
CA ASN A 86 -9.97 -3.27 13.15
C ASN A 86 -10.24 -2.11 14.11
N ALA A 87 -9.22 -1.59 14.79
CA ALA A 87 -9.33 -0.46 15.71
C ALA A 87 -9.77 0.83 14.99
N LEU A 88 -9.33 1.02 13.74
CA LEU A 88 -9.73 2.15 12.89
C LEU A 88 -11.12 1.95 12.27
N GLY A 89 -11.60 0.71 12.14
CA GLY A 89 -12.84 0.39 11.42
C GLY A 89 -12.76 0.76 9.94
N VAL A 90 -11.66 0.40 9.29
CA VAL A 90 -11.40 0.60 7.85
C VAL A 90 -11.14 -0.75 7.17
N SER A 91 -11.19 -0.80 5.84
CA SER A 91 -10.79 -2.01 5.12
C SER A 91 -9.26 -2.09 4.95
N ALA A 92 -8.73 -3.31 4.81
CA ALA A 92 -7.31 -3.52 4.51
C ALA A 92 -6.89 -2.81 3.22
N ASP A 93 -7.74 -2.83 2.20
CA ASP A 93 -7.53 -2.13 0.93
C ASP A 93 -7.27 -0.64 1.10
N MET A 94 -7.93 0.00 2.06
CA MET A 94 -7.74 1.43 2.33
C MET A 94 -6.36 1.73 2.89
N ILE A 95 -5.83 0.83 3.71
CA ILE A 95 -4.48 0.98 4.30
C ILE A 95 -3.40 0.61 3.29
N LEU A 96 -3.66 -0.39 2.45
CA LEU A 96 -2.70 -0.95 1.49
C LEU A 96 -2.82 -0.33 0.09
N ALA A 97 -3.68 0.67 -0.10
CA ALA A 97 -4.01 1.24 -1.41
C ALA A 97 -2.79 1.64 -2.24
N ASP A 98 -1.78 2.25 -1.60
CA ASP A 98 -0.57 2.74 -2.26
C ASP A 98 0.56 1.68 -2.29
N VAL A 99 0.33 0.51 -1.70
CA VAL A 99 1.30 -0.59 -1.61
C VAL A 99 1.03 -1.66 -2.66
N ILE A 100 -0.24 -1.82 -3.04
CA ILE A 100 -0.67 -2.86 -3.99
C ILE A 100 -1.04 -2.20 -5.32
N GLU A 101 -0.06 -2.02 -6.19
CA GLU A 101 -0.26 -1.43 -7.53
C GLU A 101 -1.34 -2.14 -8.35
N THR A 102 -1.41 -3.46 -8.25
CA THR A 102 -2.38 -4.29 -8.96
C THR A 102 -3.81 -4.21 -8.40
N GLY A 103 -3.98 -3.70 -7.18
CA GLY A 103 -5.30 -3.67 -6.52
C GLY A 103 -6.32 -2.81 -7.26
N TYR A 104 -5.90 -1.69 -7.82
CA TYR A 104 -6.76 -0.81 -8.62
C TYR A 104 -7.13 -1.46 -9.95
N VAL A 105 -6.15 -2.05 -10.65
CA VAL A 105 -6.37 -2.73 -11.94
C VAL A 105 -7.37 -3.87 -11.81
N VAL A 106 -7.31 -4.65 -10.72
CA VAL A 106 -8.26 -5.74 -10.46
C VAL A 106 -9.67 -5.20 -10.16
N LYS A 107 -9.79 -4.13 -9.37
CA LYS A 107 -11.09 -3.51 -9.09
C LYS A 107 -11.72 -2.91 -10.34
N ASP A 108 -10.93 -2.25 -11.17
CA ASP A 108 -11.39 -1.70 -12.45
C ASP A 108 -11.81 -2.81 -13.42
N SER A 109 -11.07 -3.94 -13.47
CA SER A 109 -11.42 -5.10 -14.27
C SER A 109 -12.72 -5.75 -13.82
N LEU A 110 -12.95 -5.89 -12.50
CA LEU A 110 -14.19 -6.44 -11.96
C LEU A 110 -15.39 -5.52 -12.21
N LEU A 111 -15.20 -4.21 -12.17
CA LEU A 111 -16.25 -3.25 -12.53
C LEU A 111 -16.54 -3.33 -14.02
N ALA A 112 -15.53 -3.34 -14.87
CA ALA A 112 -15.67 -3.49 -16.32
C ALA A 112 -16.43 -4.78 -16.67
N GLU A 113 -16.07 -5.92 -16.08
CA GLU A 113 -16.76 -7.20 -16.28
C GLU A 113 -18.25 -7.14 -15.88
N LYS A 114 -18.57 -6.43 -14.79
CA LYS A 114 -19.97 -6.23 -14.38
C LYS A 114 -20.73 -5.34 -15.36
N LEU A 115 -20.09 -4.28 -15.85
CA LEU A 115 -20.68 -3.37 -16.83
C LEU A 115 -20.90 -4.06 -18.18
N ASP A 116 -20.00 -4.96 -18.60
CA ASP A 116 -20.13 -5.71 -19.85
C ASP A 116 -21.31 -6.68 -19.88
N LYS A 117 -21.76 -7.13 -18.71
CA LYS A 117 -22.96 -8.00 -18.56
C LYS A 117 -24.27 -7.24 -18.66
N LEU A 118 -24.26 -5.91 -18.70
CA LEU A 118 -25.44 -5.06 -18.77
C LEU A 118 -25.83 -4.75 -20.22
N SER A 119 -27.11 -4.43 -20.43
CA SER A 119 -27.56 -3.89 -21.70
C SER A 119 -26.89 -2.56 -22.04
N SER A 120 -26.82 -2.19 -23.31
CA SER A 120 -26.27 -0.89 -23.75
C SER A 120 -26.97 0.29 -23.09
N ASP A 121 -28.30 0.21 -22.91
CA ASP A 121 -29.12 1.24 -22.27
C ASP A 121 -28.80 1.39 -20.77
N ASP A 122 -28.64 0.30 -20.05
CA ASP A 122 -28.34 0.34 -18.62
C ASP A 122 -26.91 0.81 -18.37
N ARG A 123 -25.98 0.42 -19.26
CA ARG A 123 -24.61 0.91 -19.23
C ARG A 123 -24.54 2.42 -19.46
N ALA A 124 -25.28 2.93 -20.43
CA ALA A 124 -25.37 4.38 -20.68
C ALA A 124 -25.89 5.15 -19.45
N LYS A 125 -26.95 4.67 -18.81
CA LYS A 125 -27.48 5.28 -17.58
C LYS A 125 -26.45 5.32 -16.45
N ILE A 126 -25.64 4.24 -16.29
CA ILE A 126 -24.59 4.21 -15.27
C ILE A 126 -23.52 5.27 -15.57
N TYR A 127 -23.08 5.39 -16.83
CA TYR A 127 -22.13 6.43 -17.20
C TYR A 127 -22.67 7.83 -16.99
N ASP A 128 -23.95 8.10 -17.27
CA ASP A 128 -24.58 9.38 -17.00
C ASP A 128 -24.58 9.73 -15.50
N VAL A 129 -24.83 8.73 -14.64
CA VAL A 129 -24.76 8.91 -13.18
C VAL A 129 -23.32 9.19 -12.73
N ILE A 130 -22.35 8.45 -13.24
CA ILE A 130 -20.92 8.67 -12.93
C ILE A 130 -20.50 10.08 -13.35
N ASP A 131 -20.85 10.50 -14.55
CA ASP A 131 -20.54 11.85 -15.07
C ASP A 131 -21.17 12.95 -14.22
N ALA A 132 -22.43 12.76 -13.80
CA ALA A 132 -23.10 13.69 -12.90
C ALA A 132 -22.36 13.78 -11.55
N MET A 133 -21.94 12.65 -10.99
CA MET A 133 -21.17 12.61 -9.73
C MET A 133 -19.81 13.26 -9.86
N LEU A 134 -19.09 13.03 -10.96
CA LEU A 134 -17.80 13.63 -11.23
C LEU A 134 -17.89 15.17 -11.37
N LYS A 135 -18.90 15.68 -12.05
CA LYS A 135 -19.14 17.13 -12.17
C LYS A 135 -19.36 17.79 -10.80
N HIS A 136 -19.99 17.09 -9.86
CA HIS A 136 -20.18 17.60 -8.50
C HIS A 136 -18.93 17.40 -7.61
N SER A 137 -18.11 16.38 -7.84
CA SER A 137 -16.91 16.12 -7.04
C SER A 137 -15.75 17.07 -7.33
N THR A 138 -15.66 17.60 -8.55
CA THR A 138 -14.65 18.60 -8.93
C THR A 138 -14.88 19.98 -8.31
N GLN A 139 -16.00 20.22 -7.65
CA GLN A 139 -16.30 21.45 -6.92
C GLN A 139 -15.77 21.43 -5.46
N VAL A 140 -15.19 20.34 -4.99
CA VAL A 140 -14.60 20.22 -3.65
C VAL A 140 -13.09 20.11 -3.78
N LYS A 141 -12.45 21.21 -4.20
CA LYS A 141 -11.01 21.40 -3.97
C LYS A 141 -10.82 22.72 -3.24
N PRO A 142 -10.12 22.64 -2.06
CA PRO A 142 -9.75 23.82 -1.30
C PRO A 142 -8.74 24.66 -2.04
#